data_697bc10dc59c73d0d2ff92dd3a97c327
#
_entry.id   697bc10dc59c73d0d2ff92dd3a97c327
#
_cell.length_a   1.000
_cell.length_b   1.000
_cell.length_c   1.000
_cell.angle_alpha   90.00
_cell.angle_beta   90.00
_cell.angle_gamma   90.00
#
_symmetry.space_group_name_H-M   'P 1'
#
loop_
_entity.id
_entity.type
_entity.pdbx_description
1 polymer ?
#
loop_
_entity_poly.entity_id
_entity_poly.type
_entity_poly.pdbx_seq_one_letter_code
_entity_poly.pdbx_strand_id
1 'polypeptide(L)'
;TYLKDSKANIDIIPGDARLSLERESPQAFDVLVLDAFRGDAIPVHLLTREAFEQYLRHLKPGGVLAVHTSNEFLDLMPVVWKAAAHYGLNMAYLRNKADRRRGILWSEWFLLTRDESVLHKPLIRSAAQRWQEPLTQKMAYYSDFQMWTDNYSNLFQIMSRR
;
A
#
# COMPACT_ATOMS: atom_id res chain seq x y z
N THR A 1 -6.97 -27.03 -5.10
CA THR A 1 -6.78 -25.59 -5.31
C THR A 1 -5.43 -25.17 -4.69
N TYR A 2 -4.82 -24.11 -5.18
CA TYR A 2 -3.51 -23.65 -4.70
C TYR A 2 -3.45 -23.49 -3.16
N LEU A 3 -4.54 -23.10 -2.51
CA LEU A 3 -4.62 -23.03 -1.06
C LEU A 3 -4.52 -24.41 -0.40
N LYS A 4 -5.20 -25.43 -0.96
CA LYS A 4 -5.15 -26.81 -0.42
C LYS A 4 -3.80 -27.47 -0.63
N ASP A 5 -3.09 -27.08 -1.70
CA ASP A 5 -1.82 -27.67 -2.10
C ASP A 5 -0.62 -26.94 -1.44
N SER A 6 -0.89 -25.84 -0.72
CA SER A 6 0.13 -25.07 0.01
C SER A 6 0.63 -25.87 1.22
N LYS A 7 1.95 -25.80 1.46
CA LYS A 7 2.58 -26.30 2.69
C LYS A 7 2.60 -25.27 3.83
N ALA A 8 2.16 -24.03 3.55
CA ALA A 8 2.07 -22.97 4.54
C ALA A 8 0.88 -23.22 5.48
N ASN A 9 0.98 -22.75 6.70
CA ASN A 9 -0.18 -22.58 7.57
C ASN A 9 -1.01 -21.41 7.04
N ILE A 10 -2.29 -21.65 6.74
CA ILE A 10 -3.17 -20.65 6.12
C ILE A 10 -4.43 -20.51 6.95
N ASP A 11 -4.64 -19.30 7.48
CA ASP A 11 -5.87 -18.90 8.13
C ASP A 11 -6.67 -17.97 7.22
N ILE A 12 -7.94 -18.26 7.03
CA ILE A 12 -8.86 -17.43 6.23
C ILE A 12 -9.89 -16.83 7.16
N ILE A 13 -9.85 -15.50 7.30
CA ILE A 13 -10.77 -14.74 8.15
C ILE A 13 -11.75 -13.99 7.23
N PRO A 14 -12.99 -14.49 7.07
CA PRO A 14 -14.00 -13.80 6.28
C PRO A 14 -14.45 -12.50 6.95
N GLY A 15 -14.64 -11.46 6.16
CA GLY A 15 -15.17 -10.18 6.64
C GLY A 15 -14.39 -8.98 6.11
N ASP A 16 -14.65 -7.83 6.73
CA ASP A 16 -13.88 -6.61 6.48
C ASP A 16 -12.50 -6.71 7.13
N ALA A 17 -11.46 -6.48 6.33
CA ALA A 17 -10.07 -6.65 6.75
C ALA A 17 -9.70 -5.71 7.90
N ARG A 18 -10.14 -4.45 7.84
CA ARG A 18 -9.85 -3.46 8.88
C ARG A 18 -10.55 -3.81 10.19
N LEU A 19 -11.84 -4.14 10.13
CA LEU A 19 -12.61 -4.51 11.33
C LEU A 19 -12.07 -5.78 11.98
N SER A 20 -11.57 -6.71 11.18
CA SER A 20 -10.92 -7.93 11.70
C SER A 20 -9.64 -7.57 12.46
N LEU A 21 -8.76 -6.77 11.84
CA LEU A 21 -7.52 -6.33 12.48
C LEU A 21 -7.77 -5.48 13.74
N GLU A 22 -8.80 -4.64 13.76
CA GLU A 22 -9.15 -3.83 14.95
C GLU A 22 -9.49 -4.69 16.17
N ARG A 23 -10.11 -5.85 15.95
CA ARG A 23 -10.56 -6.77 17.01
C ARG A 23 -9.46 -7.71 17.49
N GLU A 24 -8.48 -7.98 16.66
CA GLU A 24 -7.38 -8.90 16.95
C GLU A 24 -6.28 -8.23 17.78
N SER A 25 -5.60 -9.02 18.59
CA SER A 25 -4.34 -8.62 19.22
C SER A 25 -3.25 -8.45 18.14
N PRO A 26 -2.19 -7.65 18.39
CA PRO A 26 -1.10 -7.49 17.45
C PRO A 26 -0.52 -8.83 16.97
N GLN A 27 -0.50 -9.04 15.66
CA GLN A 27 -0.11 -10.31 15.03
C GLN A 27 1.39 -10.41 14.76
N ALA A 28 2.11 -9.29 14.87
CA ALA A 28 3.55 -9.21 14.64
C ALA A 28 3.96 -9.73 13.24
N PHE A 29 3.29 -9.28 12.20
CA PHE A 29 3.59 -9.68 10.82
C PHE A 29 4.95 -9.16 10.36
N ASP A 30 5.68 -9.98 9.61
CA ASP A 30 6.86 -9.54 8.85
C ASP A 30 6.46 -8.69 7.64
N VAL A 31 5.35 -9.06 6.99
CA VAL A 31 4.78 -8.36 5.85
C VAL A 31 3.27 -8.35 5.97
N LEU A 32 2.66 -7.18 5.86
CA LEU A 32 1.21 -7.01 5.69
C LEU A 32 0.96 -6.46 4.28
N VAL A 33 0.10 -7.13 3.53
CA VAL A 33 -0.24 -6.72 2.16
C VAL A 33 -1.65 -6.18 2.12
N LEU A 34 -1.80 -4.93 1.70
CA LEU A 34 -3.08 -4.30 1.42
C LEU A 34 -3.36 -4.35 -0.08
N ASP A 35 -4.14 -5.34 -0.48
CA ASP A 35 -4.58 -5.57 -1.87
C ASP A 35 -6.08 -5.89 -1.87
N ALA A 36 -6.87 -4.92 -1.40
CA ALA A 36 -8.30 -5.10 -1.11
C ALA A 36 -9.21 -4.32 -2.07
N PHE A 37 -8.86 -4.31 -3.36
CA PHE A 37 -9.69 -3.66 -4.38
C PHE A 37 -10.68 -4.65 -5.01
N ARG A 38 -11.90 -4.18 -5.21
CA ARG A 38 -12.90 -4.91 -5.99
C ARG A 38 -13.16 -4.18 -7.31
N GLY A 39 -12.45 -4.59 -8.36
CA GLY A 39 -12.40 -3.83 -9.61
C GLY A 39 -11.76 -2.46 -9.37
N ASP A 40 -12.35 -1.40 -9.91
CA ASP A 40 -11.86 -0.03 -9.71
C ASP A 40 -12.41 0.66 -8.46
N ALA A 41 -13.21 -0.05 -7.65
CA ALA A 41 -13.78 0.50 -6.42
C ALA A 41 -12.73 0.48 -5.29
N ILE A 42 -12.53 1.64 -4.66
CA ILE A 42 -11.61 1.80 -3.55
C ILE A 42 -12.41 1.81 -2.25
N PRO A 43 -12.14 0.87 -1.35
CA PRO A 43 -12.67 0.96 0.01
C PRO A 43 -11.91 2.04 0.79
N VAL A 44 -12.43 3.27 0.73
CA VAL A 44 -11.80 4.46 1.34
C VAL A 44 -11.42 4.24 2.81
N HIS A 45 -12.25 3.54 3.57
CA HIS A 45 -12.02 3.24 4.99
C HIS A 45 -10.76 2.41 5.26
N LEU A 46 -10.22 1.74 4.23
CA LEU A 46 -8.92 1.03 4.31
C LEU A 46 -7.71 1.94 4.08
N LEU A 47 -7.91 3.19 3.67
CA LEU A 47 -6.85 4.14 3.31
C LEU A 47 -6.87 5.40 4.20
N THR A 48 -7.59 5.36 5.30
CA THR A 48 -7.62 6.45 6.27
C THR A 48 -6.44 6.37 7.24
N ARG A 49 -6.12 7.48 7.89
CA ARG A 49 -5.11 7.56 8.95
C ARG A 49 -5.31 6.44 9.97
N GLU A 50 -6.54 6.28 10.44
CA GLU A 50 -6.93 5.31 11.45
C GLU A 50 -6.70 3.87 10.98
N ALA A 51 -6.94 3.58 9.71
CA ALA A 51 -6.64 2.27 9.11
C ALA A 51 -5.14 1.99 9.11
N PHE A 52 -4.31 2.96 8.70
CA PHE A 52 -2.85 2.82 8.74
C PHE A 52 -2.33 2.59 10.15
N GLU A 53 -2.91 3.23 11.18
CA GLU A 53 -2.57 2.97 12.57
C GLU A 53 -2.77 1.48 12.93
N GLN A 54 -3.91 0.89 12.52
CA GLN A 54 -4.16 -0.53 12.74
C GLN A 54 -3.14 -1.41 12.02
N TYR A 55 -2.83 -1.14 10.76
CA TYR A 55 -1.84 -1.94 10.03
C TYR A 55 -0.46 -1.91 10.72
N LEU A 56 -0.03 -0.73 11.15
CA LEU A 56 1.25 -0.56 11.83
C LEU A 56 1.30 -1.24 13.20
N ARG A 57 0.17 -1.34 13.89
CA ARG A 57 0.03 -2.08 15.15
C ARG A 57 0.30 -3.57 14.98
N HIS A 58 -0.04 -4.12 13.81
CA HIS A 58 0.13 -5.54 13.50
C HIS A 58 1.48 -5.91 12.89
N LEU A 59 2.33 -4.94 12.60
CA LEU A 59 3.67 -5.19 12.06
C LEU A 59 4.70 -5.39 13.19
N LYS A 60 5.70 -6.24 12.93
CA LYS A 60 6.92 -6.29 13.73
C LYS A 60 7.72 -5.00 13.60
N PRO A 61 8.63 -4.69 14.55
CA PRO A 61 9.72 -3.75 14.29
C PRO A 61 10.47 -4.15 13.02
N GLY A 62 10.55 -3.26 12.04
CA GLY A 62 11.14 -3.56 10.72
C GLY A 62 10.23 -4.33 9.75
N GLY A 63 9.00 -4.63 10.13
CA GLY A 63 8.00 -5.20 9.20
C GLY A 63 7.63 -4.23 8.06
N VAL A 64 7.08 -4.78 6.99
CA VAL A 64 6.73 -4.04 5.76
C VAL A 64 5.24 -4.04 5.54
N LEU A 65 4.65 -2.85 5.36
CA LEU A 65 3.32 -2.68 4.79
C LEU A 65 3.46 -2.50 3.27
N ALA A 66 2.95 -3.45 2.49
CA ALA A 66 2.88 -3.37 1.04
C ALA A 66 1.48 -2.92 0.62
N VAL A 67 1.37 -1.74 0.01
CA VAL A 67 0.08 -1.16 -0.42
C VAL A 67 0.00 -1.19 -1.94
N HIS A 68 -0.98 -1.92 -2.47
CA HIS A 68 -1.31 -1.91 -3.89
C HIS A 68 -2.04 -0.59 -4.22
N THR A 69 -1.60 0.11 -5.26
CA THR A 69 -2.17 1.41 -5.64
C THR A 69 -2.58 1.50 -7.11
N SER A 70 -2.49 0.38 -7.84
CA SER A 70 -2.92 0.34 -9.24
C SER A 70 -4.40 0.66 -9.37
N ASN A 71 -4.73 1.74 -10.06
CA ASN A 71 -6.11 2.10 -10.37
C ASN A 71 -6.15 2.91 -11.68
N GLU A 72 -7.17 2.65 -12.53
CA GLU A 72 -7.28 3.33 -13.82
C GLU A 72 -7.80 4.76 -13.70
N PHE A 73 -8.61 5.04 -12.69
CA PHE A 73 -9.37 6.30 -12.55
C PHE A 73 -8.83 7.21 -11.46
N LEU A 74 -8.15 6.63 -10.47
CA LEU A 74 -7.72 7.36 -9.29
C LEU A 74 -6.23 7.20 -9.05
N ASP A 75 -5.58 8.28 -8.64
CA ASP A 75 -4.19 8.29 -8.21
C ASP A 75 -4.12 8.15 -6.69
N LEU A 76 -3.84 6.96 -6.19
CA LEU A 76 -3.76 6.69 -4.75
C LEU A 76 -2.43 7.08 -4.12
N MET A 77 -1.45 7.46 -4.94
CA MET A 77 -0.13 7.85 -4.46
C MET A 77 -0.17 8.92 -3.36
N PRO A 78 -0.91 10.06 -3.50
CA PRO A 78 -0.92 11.09 -2.47
C PRO A 78 -1.49 10.61 -1.15
N VAL A 79 -2.46 9.69 -1.19
CA VAL A 79 -3.08 9.11 0.02
C VAL A 79 -2.04 8.32 0.82
N VAL A 80 -1.37 7.38 0.15
CA VAL A 80 -0.34 6.53 0.77
C VAL A 80 0.87 7.35 1.21
N TRP A 81 1.30 8.31 0.38
CA TRP A 81 2.40 9.20 0.72
C TRP A 81 2.13 10.03 1.99
N LYS A 82 0.94 10.64 2.10
CA LYS A 82 0.57 11.42 3.29
C LYS A 82 0.51 10.54 4.54
N ALA A 83 0.01 9.30 4.43
CA ALA A 83 0.03 8.36 5.53
C ALA A 83 1.47 7.99 5.92
N ALA A 84 2.34 7.71 4.96
CA ALA A 84 3.74 7.42 5.22
C ALA A 84 4.45 8.59 5.93
N ALA A 85 4.25 9.82 5.44
CA ALA A 85 4.81 11.02 6.05
C ALA A 85 4.30 11.25 7.49
N HIS A 86 3.00 11.04 7.73
CA HIS A 86 2.38 11.20 9.05
C HIS A 86 2.98 10.25 10.09
N TYR A 87 3.22 8.99 9.70
CA TYR A 87 3.76 7.97 10.60
C TYR A 87 5.29 7.84 10.59
N GLY A 88 5.99 8.72 9.86
CA GLY A 88 7.45 8.71 9.76
C GLY A 88 7.99 7.44 9.12
N LEU A 89 7.31 6.92 8.08
CA LEU A 89 7.70 5.69 7.41
C LEU A 89 8.62 5.99 6.23
N ASN A 90 9.65 5.17 6.08
CA ASN A 90 10.43 5.10 4.86
C ASN A 90 9.61 4.41 3.77
N MET A 91 9.78 4.86 2.52
CA MET A 91 8.92 4.45 1.42
C MET A 91 9.72 4.08 0.17
N ALA A 92 9.36 2.95 -0.46
CA ALA A 92 9.79 2.63 -1.81
C ALA A 92 8.56 2.49 -2.73
N TYR A 93 8.61 3.16 -3.89
CA TYR A 93 7.60 3.03 -4.92
C TYR A 93 8.08 2.09 -6.01
N LEU A 94 7.26 1.11 -6.33
CA LEU A 94 7.52 0.06 -7.30
C LEU A 94 6.45 0.09 -8.37
N ARG A 95 6.88 0.11 -9.62
CA ARG A 95 5.96 0.01 -10.75
C ARG A 95 6.40 -1.07 -11.71
N ASN A 96 5.47 -1.94 -12.07
CA ASN A 96 5.67 -2.99 -13.05
C ASN A 96 4.90 -2.66 -14.34
N LYS A 97 5.58 -2.79 -15.48
CA LYS A 97 4.92 -2.64 -16.78
C LYS A 97 4.22 -3.95 -17.16
N ALA A 98 3.09 -3.82 -17.86
CA ALA A 98 2.41 -5.00 -18.41
C ALA A 98 3.31 -5.73 -19.41
N ASP A 99 3.32 -7.07 -19.33
CA ASP A 99 3.87 -7.96 -20.33
C ASP A 99 2.84 -9.03 -20.68
N ARG A 100 2.07 -8.76 -21.72
CA ARG A 100 0.98 -9.66 -22.16
C ARG A 100 1.46 -11.04 -22.55
N ARG A 101 2.70 -11.16 -23.06
CA ARG A 101 3.26 -12.47 -23.46
C ARG A 101 3.49 -13.36 -22.26
N ARG A 102 3.80 -12.77 -21.11
CA ARG A 102 4.03 -13.47 -19.84
C ARG A 102 2.82 -13.47 -18.92
N GLY A 103 1.68 -12.91 -19.34
CA GLY A 103 0.49 -12.77 -18.51
C GLY A 103 0.65 -11.79 -17.34
N ILE A 104 1.60 -10.86 -17.44
CA ILE A 104 1.87 -9.87 -16.39
C ILE A 104 1.03 -8.63 -16.65
N LEU A 105 0.21 -8.24 -15.69
CA LEU A 105 -0.51 -6.98 -15.68
C LEU A 105 0.39 -5.85 -15.16
N TRP A 106 0.12 -4.60 -15.53
CA TRP A 106 0.79 -3.47 -14.90
C TRP A 106 0.37 -3.37 -13.43
N SER A 107 1.27 -2.94 -12.58
CA SER A 107 0.97 -2.76 -11.16
C SER A 107 1.83 -1.69 -10.52
N GLU A 108 1.26 -1.04 -9.51
CA GLU A 108 1.92 -0.01 -8.69
C GLU A 108 1.77 -0.38 -7.21
N TRP A 109 2.90 -0.31 -6.49
CA TRP A 109 2.99 -0.70 -5.10
C TRP A 109 3.81 0.31 -4.30
N PHE A 110 3.40 0.56 -3.08
CA PHE A 110 4.25 1.18 -2.08
C PHE A 110 4.67 0.15 -1.04
N LEU A 111 5.96 0.14 -0.72
CA LEU A 111 6.49 -0.57 0.44
C LEU A 111 6.81 0.46 1.51
N LEU A 112 6.17 0.33 2.66
CA LEU A 112 6.30 1.24 3.80
C LEU A 112 6.91 0.50 4.98
N THR A 113 7.91 1.07 5.63
CA THR A 113 8.57 0.45 6.80
C THR A 113 9.22 1.51 7.69
N ARG A 114 9.40 1.19 8.97
CA ARG A 114 10.23 2.00 9.88
C ARG A 114 11.71 1.70 9.74
N ASP A 115 12.07 0.54 9.18
CA ASP A 115 13.45 0.12 8.98
C ASP A 115 13.88 0.37 7.52
N GLU A 116 14.59 1.47 7.31
CA GLU A 116 15.08 1.86 5.99
C GLU A 116 15.98 0.79 5.35
N SER A 117 16.70 0.00 6.16
CA SER A 117 17.61 -1.03 5.66
C SER A 117 16.91 -2.08 4.79
N VAL A 118 15.62 -2.33 5.05
CA VAL A 118 14.79 -3.24 4.25
C VAL A 118 14.65 -2.75 2.81
N LEU A 119 14.51 -1.42 2.61
CA LEU A 119 14.36 -0.82 1.29
C LEU A 119 15.67 -0.82 0.49
N HIS A 120 16.80 -0.95 1.17
CA HIS A 120 18.12 -1.04 0.55
C HIS A 120 18.47 -2.46 0.05
N LYS A 121 17.64 -3.47 0.31
CA LYS A 121 17.84 -4.82 -0.23
C LYS A 121 17.92 -4.76 -1.77
N PRO A 122 18.87 -5.48 -2.40
CA PRO A 122 19.21 -5.29 -3.83
C PRO A 122 18.02 -5.33 -4.78
N LEU A 123 17.09 -6.27 -4.59
CA LEU A 123 15.93 -6.41 -5.46
C LEU A 123 14.95 -5.24 -5.31
N ILE A 124 14.68 -4.79 -4.08
CA ILE A 124 13.78 -3.67 -3.79
C ILE A 124 14.40 -2.38 -4.34
N ARG A 125 15.67 -2.13 -4.00
CA ARG A 125 16.40 -0.95 -4.45
C ARG A 125 16.42 -0.82 -5.97
N SER A 126 16.76 -1.90 -6.69
CA SER A 126 16.82 -1.88 -8.16
C SER A 126 15.46 -1.64 -8.80
N ALA A 127 14.38 -2.14 -8.21
CA ALA A 127 13.03 -1.91 -8.69
C ALA A 127 12.54 -0.49 -8.40
N ALA A 128 12.86 0.07 -7.23
CA ALA A 128 12.44 1.41 -6.81
C ALA A 128 13.19 2.54 -7.51
N GLN A 129 14.49 2.40 -7.76
CA GLN A 129 15.34 3.45 -8.36
C GLN A 129 14.82 4.00 -9.69
N ARG A 130 14.16 3.16 -10.48
CA ARG A 130 13.59 3.55 -11.79
C ARG A 130 12.49 4.61 -11.69
N TRP A 131 11.90 4.78 -10.51
CA TRP A 131 10.71 5.61 -10.30
C TRP A 131 10.91 6.74 -9.29
N GLN A 132 12.12 6.89 -8.75
CA GLN A 132 12.39 7.87 -7.69
C GLN A 132 12.20 9.32 -8.17
N GLU A 133 12.75 9.67 -9.32
CA GLU A 133 12.60 11.01 -9.90
C GLU A 133 11.14 11.37 -10.24
N PRO A 134 10.41 10.53 -11.02
CA PRO A 134 8.98 10.75 -11.27
C PRO A 134 8.13 10.85 -10.00
N LEU A 135 8.46 10.06 -8.97
CA LEU A 135 7.79 10.11 -7.69
C LEU A 135 7.96 11.47 -7.02
N THR A 136 9.19 11.99 -6.94
CA THR A 136 9.48 13.27 -6.29
C THR A 136 8.73 14.42 -6.94
N GLN A 137 8.70 14.49 -8.27
CA GLN A 137 7.94 15.50 -9.01
C GLN A 137 6.43 15.40 -8.73
N LYS A 138 5.91 14.19 -8.71
CA LYS A 138 4.50 13.94 -8.45
C LYS A 138 4.10 14.30 -7.01
N MET A 139 4.97 14.01 -6.04
CA MET A 139 4.76 14.38 -4.64
C MET A 139 4.70 15.90 -4.43
N ALA A 140 5.53 16.66 -5.13
CA ALA A 140 5.48 18.13 -5.09
C ALA A 140 4.13 18.69 -5.56
N TYR A 141 3.51 18.05 -6.58
CA TYR A 141 2.18 18.43 -7.05
C TYR A 141 1.08 18.22 -5.99
N TYR A 142 1.25 17.25 -5.09
CA TYR A 142 0.29 16.94 -4.04
C TYR A 142 0.67 17.51 -2.66
N SER A 143 1.49 18.57 -2.61
CA SER A 143 1.91 19.20 -1.34
C SER A 143 0.74 19.55 -0.42
N ASP A 144 -0.34 20.08 -1.00
CA ASP A 144 -1.55 20.53 -0.29
C ASP A 144 -2.60 19.43 -0.11
N PHE A 145 -2.29 18.19 -0.48
CA PHE A 145 -3.20 17.07 -0.29
C PHE A 145 -3.47 16.84 1.20
N GLN A 146 -4.75 16.86 1.57
CA GLN A 146 -5.16 16.60 2.95
C GLN A 146 -5.24 15.08 3.20
N MET A 147 -4.64 14.62 4.30
CA MET A 147 -4.70 13.22 4.70
C MET A 147 -6.14 12.76 4.94
N TRP A 148 -6.48 11.60 4.42
CA TRP A 148 -7.77 10.98 4.68
C TRP A 148 -7.87 10.47 6.10
N THR A 149 -9.05 10.66 6.69
CA THR A 149 -9.44 10.16 8.01
C THR A 149 -10.80 9.47 7.92
N ASP A 150 -11.24 8.83 8.97
CA ASP A 150 -12.59 8.22 9.00
C ASP A 150 -13.72 9.23 8.81
N ASN A 151 -13.44 10.52 9.08
CA ASN A 151 -14.40 11.60 8.94
C ASN A 151 -14.18 12.48 7.68
N TYR A 152 -13.11 12.23 6.92
CA TYR A 152 -12.78 13.04 5.74
C TYR A 152 -12.09 12.23 4.65
N SER A 153 -12.62 12.30 3.45
CA SER A 153 -11.97 11.86 2.22
C SER A 153 -12.43 12.70 1.05
N ASN A 154 -11.56 12.89 0.05
CA ASN A 154 -11.90 13.63 -1.16
C ASN A 154 -11.35 12.92 -2.39
N LEU A 155 -12.23 12.17 -3.07
CA LEU A 155 -11.88 11.44 -4.28
C LEU A 155 -11.57 12.36 -5.47
N PHE A 156 -12.17 13.56 -5.53
CA PHE A 156 -11.94 14.51 -6.64
C PHE A 156 -10.49 14.99 -6.71
N GLN A 157 -9.79 15.06 -5.58
CA GLN A 157 -8.38 15.46 -5.54
C GLN A 157 -7.44 14.42 -6.15
N ILE A 158 -7.87 13.17 -6.24
CA ILE A 158 -7.07 12.06 -6.74
C ILE A 158 -7.58 11.49 -8.07
N MET A 159 -8.59 12.12 -8.68
CA MET A 159 -9.04 11.71 -10.02
C MET A 159 -7.89 11.87 -11.02
N SER A 160 -7.57 10.79 -11.71
CA SER A 160 -6.57 10.80 -12.78
C SER A 160 -7.02 11.74 -13.88
N ARG A 161 -6.28 12.83 -14.09
CA ARG A 161 -6.45 13.68 -15.28
C ARG A 161 -5.79 12.95 -16.44
N ARG A 162 -6.59 12.31 -17.27
CA ARG A 162 -6.13 11.78 -18.57
C ARG A 162 -5.91 12.91 -19.56
#